data_d7c58425e560a9c3a3a5428f5d28db46
#
_entry.id   d7c58425e560a9c3a3a5428f5d28db46
#
_cell.length_a   1.000
_cell.length_b   1.000
_cell.length_c   1.000
_cell.angle_alpha   90.00
_cell.angle_beta   90.00
_cell.angle_gamma   90.00
#
_symmetry.space_group_name_H-M   'P 1'
#
loop_
_entity.id
_entity.type
_entity.pdbx_description
1 polymer ?
#
loop_
_entity_poly.entity_id
_entity_poly.type
_entity_poly.pdbx_seq_one_letter_code
_entity_poly.pdbx_strand_id
1 'polypeptide(L)'
;MPSHIPHVDELGATSAPLKSAAFFLGAYCKEYNEDFMLCKNESRNPEHCLKEGRKVTRCAIDLITKMRENCAQQFDAHWECLEKRNHEYYLCRKPERTLNACMFEKLGLTKTIPGSPPGQEPIHEKKNPIYKPIQK
;
A
#
# COMPACT_ATOMS: atom_id res chain seq x y z
N MET A 1 -32.14 -7.31 1.65
CA MET A 1 -30.92 -8.04 1.26
C MET A 1 -31.09 -8.63 -0.12
N PRO A 2 -30.15 -8.43 -1.00
CA PRO A 2 -30.22 -9.13 -2.27
C PRO A 2 -30.17 -10.63 -2.04
N SER A 3 -30.85 -11.37 -2.90
CA SER A 3 -30.94 -12.82 -2.77
C SER A 3 -29.58 -13.51 -2.96
N HIS A 4 -28.64 -12.81 -3.55
CA HIS A 4 -27.27 -13.30 -3.73
C HIS A 4 -26.30 -12.14 -3.68
N ILE A 5 -25.19 -12.37 -3.02
CA ILE A 5 -24.10 -11.42 -2.94
C ILE A 5 -22.94 -12.02 -3.73
N PRO A 6 -22.35 -11.28 -4.70
CA PRO A 6 -21.23 -11.82 -5.45
C PRO A 6 -20.09 -12.20 -4.51
N HIS A 7 -19.45 -13.33 -4.80
CA HIS A 7 -18.30 -13.76 -4.04
C HIS A 7 -17.15 -12.74 -4.21
N VAL A 8 -16.53 -12.38 -3.10
CA VAL A 8 -15.38 -11.48 -3.10
C VAL A 8 -14.17 -12.27 -2.61
N ASP A 9 -13.08 -12.19 -3.37
CA ASP A 9 -11.87 -12.90 -3.01
C ASP A 9 -11.26 -12.32 -1.73
N GLU A 10 -10.73 -13.21 -0.89
CA GLU A 10 -10.05 -12.80 0.33
C GLU A 10 -8.66 -12.25 -0.01
N LEU A 11 -8.35 -11.08 0.53
CA LEU A 11 -7.04 -10.46 0.30
C LEU A 11 -5.91 -11.25 0.95
N GLY A 12 -6.18 -11.88 2.09
CA GLY A 12 -5.16 -12.69 2.77
C GLY A 12 -4.08 -11.88 3.45
N ALA A 13 -4.37 -10.62 3.77
CA ALA A 13 -3.41 -9.74 4.45
C ALA A 13 -4.14 -8.89 5.46
N THR A 14 -3.51 -8.71 6.61
CA THR A 14 -4.05 -7.84 7.68
C THR A 14 -3.60 -6.40 7.46
N SER A 15 -3.89 -5.53 8.43
CA SER A 15 -3.63 -4.10 8.28
C SER A 15 -2.15 -3.75 8.17
N ALA A 16 -1.26 -4.43 8.90
CA ALA A 16 0.17 -4.11 8.85
C ALA A 16 0.80 -4.42 7.49
N PRO A 17 0.59 -5.62 6.89
CA PRO A 17 1.06 -5.85 5.52
C PRO A 17 0.46 -4.90 4.50
N LEU A 18 -0.83 -4.57 4.63
CA LEU A 18 -1.46 -3.61 3.71
C LEU A 18 -0.86 -2.23 3.84
N LYS A 19 -0.57 -1.80 5.06
CA LYS A 19 0.07 -0.49 5.26
C LYS A 19 1.49 -0.47 4.70
N SER A 20 2.22 -1.56 4.86
CA SER A 20 3.56 -1.69 4.27
C SER A 20 3.52 -1.53 2.75
N ALA A 21 2.51 -2.10 2.10
CA ALA A 21 2.38 -2.08 0.65
C ALA A 21 1.58 -0.89 0.12
N ALA A 22 1.06 -0.01 0.98
CA ALA A 22 0.07 1.00 0.61
C ALA A 22 0.48 1.87 -0.59
N PHE A 23 1.68 2.41 -0.60
CA PHE A 23 2.11 3.30 -1.68
C PHE A 23 2.41 2.53 -2.96
N PHE A 24 2.84 1.29 -2.86
CA PHE A 24 2.99 0.42 -4.03
C PHE A 24 1.64 0.04 -4.61
N LEU A 25 0.65 -0.21 -3.75
CA LEU A 25 -0.73 -0.46 -4.20
C LEU A 25 -1.29 0.75 -4.94
N GLY A 26 -1.04 1.94 -4.41
CA GLY A 26 -1.49 3.17 -5.05
C GLY A 26 -0.94 3.36 -6.46
N ALA A 27 0.31 2.96 -6.68
CA ALA A 27 0.93 3.05 -8.00
C ALA A 27 0.50 1.90 -8.92
N TYR A 28 0.53 0.68 -8.40
CA TYR A 28 0.27 -0.53 -9.19
C TYR A 28 -1.20 -0.65 -9.59
N CYS A 29 -2.10 -0.27 -8.70
CA CYS A 29 -3.55 -0.41 -8.87
C CYS A 29 -4.25 0.91 -9.15
N LYS A 30 -3.52 1.93 -9.59
CA LYS A 30 -4.04 3.29 -9.74
C LYS A 30 -5.31 3.34 -10.57
N GLU A 31 -5.32 2.71 -11.74
CA GLU A 31 -6.46 2.77 -12.64
C GLU A 31 -7.72 2.17 -12.03
N TYR A 32 -7.57 1.03 -11.36
CA TYR A 32 -8.70 0.35 -10.73
C TYR A 32 -9.22 1.15 -9.53
N ASN A 33 -8.31 1.74 -8.76
CA ASN A 33 -8.69 2.54 -7.61
C ASN A 33 -9.44 3.80 -8.05
N GLU A 34 -8.99 4.45 -9.11
CA GLU A 34 -9.65 5.62 -9.67
C GLU A 34 -11.04 5.29 -10.20
N ASP A 35 -11.18 4.19 -10.95
CA ASP A 35 -12.47 3.73 -11.45
C ASP A 35 -13.45 3.48 -10.30
N PHE A 36 -12.98 2.84 -9.24
CA PHE A 36 -13.81 2.56 -8.08
C PHE A 36 -14.28 3.86 -7.43
N MET A 37 -13.38 4.81 -7.24
CA MET A 37 -13.73 6.09 -6.62
C MET A 37 -14.70 6.90 -7.47
N LEU A 38 -14.53 6.88 -8.80
CA LEU A 38 -15.47 7.53 -9.71
C LEU A 38 -16.85 6.88 -9.65
N CYS A 39 -16.88 5.56 -9.58
CA CYS A 39 -18.14 4.83 -9.44
C CYS A 39 -18.85 5.18 -8.13
N LYS A 40 -18.10 5.27 -7.01
CA LYS A 40 -18.66 5.70 -5.73
C LYS A 40 -19.19 7.12 -5.77
N ASN A 41 -18.57 7.97 -6.57
CA ASN A 41 -19.03 9.35 -6.74
C ASN A 41 -20.37 9.41 -7.49
N GLU A 42 -20.62 8.46 -8.38
CA GLU A 42 -21.89 8.34 -9.10
C GLU A 42 -23.01 7.85 -8.20
N SER A 43 -22.71 6.89 -7.33
CA SER A 43 -23.72 6.30 -6.44
C SER A 43 -23.05 5.76 -5.19
N ARG A 44 -23.65 6.08 -4.03
CA ARG A 44 -23.18 5.56 -2.74
C ARG A 44 -23.75 4.18 -2.42
N ASN A 45 -24.64 3.66 -3.26
CA ASN A 45 -25.18 2.33 -3.07
C ASN A 45 -24.06 1.29 -3.22
N PRO A 46 -23.78 0.48 -2.17
CA PRO A 46 -22.69 -0.50 -2.26
C PRO A 46 -22.83 -1.47 -3.45
N GLU A 47 -24.05 -1.81 -3.84
CA GLU A 47 -24.28 -2.72 -4.95
C GLU A 47 -23.88 -2.14 -6.30
N HIS A 48 -23.88 -0.81 -6.42
CA HIS A 48 -23.58 -0.15 -7.68
C HIS A 48 -22.13 -0.38 -8.14
N CYS A 49 -21.21 -0.50 -7.19
CA CYS A 49 -19.77 -0.55 -7.46
C CYS A 49 -19.11 -1.88 -7.09
N LEU A 50 -19.88 -2.96 -7.01
CA LEU A 50 -19.32 -4.28 -6.67
C LEU A 50 -18.31 -4.76 -7.70
N LYS A 51 -18.58 -4.52 -8.98
CA LYS A 51 -17.68 -4.94 -10.05
C LYS A 51 -16.34 -4.22 -9.97
N GLU A 52 -16.37 -2.91 -9.81
CA GLU A 52 -15.17 -2.09 -9.70
C GLU A 52 -14.39 -2.41 -8.42
N GLY A 53 -15.11 -2.62 -7.31
CA GLY A 53 -14.49 -3.01 -6.04
C GLY A 53 -13.81 -4.36 -6.12
N ARG A 54 -14.38 -5.31 -6.86
CA ARG A 54 -13.76 -6.61 -7.08
C ARG A 54 -12.44 -6.48 -7.84
N LYS A 55 -12.38 -5.59 -8.83
CA LYS A 55 -11.15 -5.34 -9.57
C LYS A 55 -10.07 -4.76 -8.68
N VAL A 56 -10.43 -3.83 -7.78
CA VAL A 56 -9.51 -3.27 -6.79
C VAL A 56 -8.94 -4.38 -5.90
N THR A 57 -9.80 -5.23 -5.37
CA THR A 57 -9.40 -6.34 -4.51
C THR A 57 -8.46 -7.30 -5.23
N ARG A 58 -8.79 -7.68 -6.45
CA ARG A 58 -7.96 -8.60 -7.23
C ARG A 58 -6.61 -8.02 -7.57
N CYS A 59 -6.56 -6.73 -7.88
CA CYS A 59 -5.29 -6.05 -8.12
C CYS A 59 -4.41 -6.06 -6.87
N ALA A 60 -5.00 -5.81 -5.70
CA ALA A 60 -4.27 -5.84 -4.44
C ALA A 60 -3.74 -7.25 -4.15
N ILE A 61 -4.55 -8.28 -4.38
CA ILE A 61 -4.12 -9.68 -4.21
C ILE A 61 -2.93 -9.98 -5.12
N ASP A 62 -3.00 -9.53 -6.38
CA ASP A 62 -1.93 -9.76 -7.35
C ASP A 62 -0.62 -9.13 -6.88
N LEU A 63 -0.66 -7.89 -6.42
CA LEU A 63 0.55 -7.21 -5.94
C LEU A 63 1.11 -7.87 -4.69
N ILE A 64 0.26 -8.18 -3.71
CA ILE A 64 0.71 -8.84 -2.47
C ILE A 64 1.34 -10.20 -2.79
N THR A 65 0.74 -10.94 -3.71
CA THR A 65 1.29 -12.23 -4.15
C THR A 65 2.68 -12.04 -4.76
N LYS A 66 2.83 -11.06 -5.64
CA LYS A 66 4.12 -10.77 -6.27
C LYS A 66 5.17 -10.32 -5.25
N MET A 67 4.76 -9.53 -4.25
CA MET A 67 5.67 -9.13 -3.17
C MET A 67 6.17 -10.34 -2.38
N ARG A 68 5.26 -11.27 -2.08
CA ARG A 68 5.63 -12.48 -1.35
C ARG A 68 6.49 -13.44 -2.18
N GLU A 69 6.30 -13.47 -3.48
CA GLU A 69 7.11 -14.31 -4.35
C GLU A 69 8.52 -13.76 -4.57
N ASN A 70 8.67 -12.45 -4.62
CA ASN A 70 9.93 -11.81 -5.01
C ASN A 70 10.67 -11.15 -3.85
N CYS A 71 9.95 -10.63 -2.86
CA CYS A 71 10.53 -9.84 -1.78
C CYS A 71 10.00 -10.26 -0.41
N ALA A 72 9.79 -11.57 -0.21
CA ALA A 72 9.14 -12.08 1.00
C ALA A 72 9.83 -11.64 2.29
N GLN A 73 11.16 -11.78 2.36
CA GLN A 73 11.91 -11.45 3.59
C GLN A 73 11.85 -9.96 3.88
N GLN A 74 12.04 -9.15 2.85
CA GLN A 74 12.01 -7.70 2.99
C GLN A 74 10.62 -7.19 3.35
N PHE A 75 9.60 -7.77 2.72
CA PHE A 75 8.22 -7.41 3.00
C PHE A 75 7.85 -7.76 4.44
N ASP A 76 8.16 -8.99 4.85
CA ASP A 76 7.85 -9.46 6.20
C ASP A 76 8.60 -8.61 7.26
N ALA A 77 9.86 -8.29 7.03
CA ALA A 77 10.62 -7.45 7.96
C ALA A 77 9.97 -6.07 8.13
N HIS A 78 9.48 -5.48 7.05
CA HIS A 78 8.86 -4.16 7.12
C HIS A 78 7.50 -4.20 7.82
N TRP A 79 6.59 -5.10 7.41
CA TRP A 79 5.27 -5.10 8.04
C TRP A 79 5.32 -5.59 9.49
N GLU A 80 6.24 -6.50 9.84
CA GLU A 80 6.41 -6.91 11.23
C GLU A 80 6.89 -5.75 12.09
N CYS A 81 7.80 -4.93 11.56
CA CYS A 81 8.22 -3.72 12.25
C CYS A 81 7.05 -2.78 12.48
N LEU A 82 6.24 -2.53 11.44
CA LEU A 82 5.06 -1.68 11.55
C LEU A 82 4.09 -2.20 12.61
N GLU A 83 3.86 -3.50 12.64
CA GLU A 83 2.96 -4.11 13.62
C GLU A 83 3.43 -3.87 15.05
N LYS A 84 4.74 -3.96 15.28
CA LYS A 84 5.34 -3.75 16.59
C LYS A 84 5.48 -2.27 16.98
N ARG A 85 5.43 -1.37 16.00
CA ARG A 85 5.67 0.06 16.20
C ARG A 85 4.44 0.90 15.96
N ASN A 86 3.26 0.36 16.24
CA ASN A 86 1.98 1.07 16.14
C ASN A 86 1.74 1.66 14.74
N HIS A 87 2.19 0.96 13.70
CA HIS A 87 2.05 1.36 12.30
C HIS A 87 2.68 2.71 11.96
N GLU A 88 3.69 3.13 12.71
CA GLU A 88 4.39 4.39 12.45
C GLU A 88 5.52 4.18 11.45
N TYR A 89 5.37 4.74 10.25
CA TYR A 89 6.37 4.58 9.19
C TYR A 89 7.77 5.04 9.61
N TYR A 90 7.84 6.17 10.32
CA TYR A 90 9.13 6.76 10.66
C TYR A 90 9.99 5.88 11.57
N LEU A 91 9.37 4.94 12.29
CA LEU A 91 10.10 4.03 13.16
C LEU A 91 10.62 2.79 12.42
N CYS A 92 10.23 2.63 11.17
CA CYS A 92 10.54 1.44 10.37
C CYS A 92 11.23 1.78 9.05
N ARG A 93 12.01 2.87 9.00
CA ARG A 93 12.65 3.32 7.75
C ARG A 93 13.71 2.36 7.24
N LYS A 94 14.45 1.71 8.15
CA LYS A 94 15.49 0.78 7.75
C LYS A 94 14.93 -0.41 6.96
N PRO A 95 13.97 -1.20 7.49
CA PRO A 95 13.36 -2.26 6.71
C PRO A 95 12.58 -1.73 5.51
N GLU A 96 12.02 -0.53 5.60
CA GLU A 96 11.32 0.09 4.47
C GLU A 96 12.26 0.29 3.29
N ARG A 97 13.46 0.79 3.52
CA ARG A 97 14.45 1.01 2.45
C ARG A 97 14.84 -0.29 1.78
N THR A 98 15.01 -1.35 2.57
CA THR A 98 15.35 -2.67 2.03
C THR A 98 14.22 -3.20 1.16
N LEU A 99 12.97 -3.03 1.60
CA LEU A 99 11.81 -3.43 0.79
C LEU A 99 11.73 -2.60 -0.49
N ASN A 100 11.90 -1.28 -0.39
CA ASN A 100 11.84 -0.41 -1.56
C ASN A 100 12.87 -0.80 -2.62
N ALA A 101 14.08 -1.13 -2.20
CA ALA A 101 15.14 -1.56 -3.11
C ALA A 101 14.76 -2.88 -3.80
N CYS A 102 14.22 -3.84 -3.05
CA CYS A 102 13.78 -5.12 -3.62
C CYS A 102 12.62 -4.92 -4.61
N MET A 103 11.65 -4.08 -4.26
CA MET A 103 10.50 -3.80 -5.14
C MET A 103 10.95 -3.18 -6.45
N PHE A 104 11.88 -2.25 -6.41
CA PHE A 104 12.41 -1.64 -7.61
C PHE A 104 13.17 -2.67 -8.47
N GLU A 105 14.05 -3.44 -7.84
CA GLU A 105 14.88 -4.41 -8.55
C GLU A 105 14.07 -5.55 -9.18
N LYS A 106 13.10 -6.10 -8.42
CA LYS A 106 12.37 -7.28 -8.84
C LYS A 106 11.10 -6.97 -9.63
N LEU A 107 10.40 -5.92 -9.29
CA LEU A 107 9.10 -5.60 -9.88
C LEU A 107 9.10 -4.26 -10.64
N GLY A 108 10.17 -3.50 -10.57
CA GLY A 108 10.24 -2.21 -11.23
C GLY A 108 9.34 -1.15 -10.61
N LEU A 109 8.89 -1.35 -9.39
CA LEU A 109 7.99 -0.42 -8.71
C LEU A 109 8.77 0.47 -7.77
N THR A 110 8.49 1.78 -7.83
CA THR A 110 9.07 2.76 -6.92
C THR A 110 8.02 3.29 -5.99
N LYS A 111 8.43 3.62 -4.77
CA LYS A 111 7.54 4.19 -3.78
C LYS A 111 7.49 5.70 -3.96
N THR A 112 6.29 6.23 -4.20
CA THR A 112 6.07 7.66 -4.33
C THR A 112 5.06 8.09 -3.27
N ILE A 113 5.46 9.03 -2.42
CA ILE A 113 4.56 9.56 -1.39
C ILE A 113 3.99 10.87 -1.95
N PRO A 114 2.66 10.96 -2.13
CA PRO A 114 2.04 12.18 -2.63
C PRO A 114 2.29 13.36 -1.69
N GLY A 115 2.49 14.53 -2.26
CA GLY A 115 2.68 15.75 -1.49
C GLY A 115 4.11 16.07 -1.12
N SER A 116 5.09 15.27 -1.59
CA SER A 116 6.50 15.60 -1.38
C SER A 116 6.84 16.88 -2.13
N PRO A 117 7.55 17.85 -1.49
CA PRO A 117 7.90 19.09 -2.16
C PRO A 117 8.78 18.84 -3.38
N PRO A 118 8.57 19.55 -4.49
CA PRO A 118 9.40 19.40 -5.67
C PRO A 118 10.86 19.77 -5.37
N GLY A 119 11.77 18.99 -5.91
CA GLY A 119 13.20 19.24 -5.74
C GLY A 119 13.78 18.86 -4.40
N GLN A 120 12.96 18.32 -3.49
CA GLN A 120 13.44 17.84 -2.20
C GLN A 120 13.39 16.33 -2.15
N GLU A 121 14.31 15.76 -1.38
CA GLU A 121 14.34 14.32 -1.17
C GLU A 121 13.09 13.90 -0.40
N PRO A 122 12.38 12.84 -0.84
CA PRO A 122 11.20 12.36 -0.12
C PRO A 122 11.54 11.92 1.31
N ILE A 123 10.60 12.11 2.21
CA ILE A 123 10.84 11.85 3.64
C ILE A 123 11.27 10.40 3.90
N HIS A 124 10.75 9.45 3.12
CA HIS A 124 11.08 8.04 3.31
C HIS A 124 12.50 7.68 2.84
N GLU A 125 13.14 8.54 2.05
CA GLU A 125 14.50 8.33 1.56
C GLU A 125 15.54 9.09 2.35
N LYS A 126 15.14 10.05 3.18
CA LYS A 126 16.08 10.82 3.99
C LYS A 126 16.80 9.93 4.97
N LYS A 127 18.12 10.06 5.03
CA LYS A 127 18.94 9.22 5.90
C LYS A 127 18.88 9.66 7.36
N ASN A 128 18.79 10.95 7.62
CA ASN A 128 18.76 11.48 8.98
C ASN A 128 17.60 12.46 9.15
N PRO A 129 16.35 11.99 8.97
CA PRO A 129 15.21 12.88 9.11
C PRO A 129 14.99 13.24 10.58
N ILE A 130 14.44 14.44 10.80
CA ILE A 130 14.09 14.88 12.13
C ILE A 130 12.61 14.61 12.35
N TYR A 131 12.31 13.61 13.16
CA TYR A 131 10.93 13.24 13.46
C TYR A 131 10.48 13.72 14.85
N LYS A 132 11.42 14.02 15.71
CA LYS A 132 11.07 14.42 17.07
C LYS A 132 10.49 15.82 17.08
N PRO A 133 9.48 16.07 17.91
CA PRO A 133 9.03 17.44 18.13
C PRO A 133 10.20 18.31 18.57
N ILE A 134 10.14 19.58 18.19
CA ILE A 134 11.18 20.49 18.64
C ILE A 134 11.14 20.57 20.16
N GLN A 135 12.25 20.27 20.77
CA GLN A 135 12.35 20.34 22.20
C GLN A 135 12.65 21.78 22.62
N LYS A 136 11.91 22.22 23.60
CA LYS A 136 12.06 23.59 24.09
C LYS A 136 12.91 23.64 25.34
#